data_c495018eb20ac79a3a75a7b34bb8e4db
#
_entry.id   c495018eb20ac79a3a75a7b34bb8e4db
#
_cell.length_a   1.000
_cell.length_b   1.000
_cell.length_c   1.000
_cell.angle_alpha   90.00
_cell.angle_beta   90.00
_cell.angle_gamma   90.00
#
_symmetry.space_group_name_H-M   'P 1'
#
loop_
_entity.id
_entity.type
_entity.pdbx_description
1 polymer ?
#
loop_
_entity_poly.entity_id
_entity_poly.type
_entity_poly.pdbx_seq_one_letter_code
_entity_poly.pdbx_strand_id
1 'polypeptide(L)'
;MTPPQLAELLLGIARAQAAIIQGLENELAGVRSGRIVPAVQNAAHLRDHPQPTLVDLPVRVFLNSLGRIPPDPAVIARDLERLISGTVTAAATKEEAAAASSPEVRAAEAPPIAAGDDPMDFTKPA
;
A
#
# COMPACT_ATOMS: atom_id res chain seq x y z
N MET A 1 -22.32 1.11 9.04
CA MET A 1 -21.32 2.07 9.56
C MET A 1 -21.09 3.14 8.53
N THR A 2 -21.14 4.39 8.93
CA THR A 2 -20.96 5.52 8.01
C THR A 2 -19.46 5.86 7.92
N PRO A 3 -19.03 6.56 6.85
CA PRO A 3 -17.65 6.98 6.76
C PRO A 3 -17.14 7.77 7.96
N PRO A 4 -17.90 8.70 8.55
CA PRO A 4 -17.43 9.36 9.75
C PRO A 4 -17.24 8.41 10.94
N GLN A 5 -18.13 7.46 11.11
CA GLN A 5 -18.00 6.48 12.19
C GLN A 5 -16.77 5.60 11.99
N LEU A 6 -16.50 5.21 10.74
CA LEU A 6 -15.35 4.42 10.44
C LEU A 6 -14.06 5.24 10.64
N ALA A 7 -14.09 6.53 10.31
CA ALA A 7 -12.96 7.41 10.55
C ALA A 7 -12.64 7.52 12.04
N GLU A 8 -13.69 7.64 12.87
CA GLU A 8 -13.49 7.70 14.32
C GLU A 8 -12.93 6.39 14.85
N LEU A 9 -13.39 5.27 14.31
CA LEU A 9 -12.90 3.96 14.73
C LEU A 9 -11.42 3.82 14.37
N LEU A 10 -11.05 4.17 13.15
CA LEU A 10 -9.65 4.12 12.71
C LEU A 10 -8.77 5.01 13.59
N LEU A 11 -9.26 6.19 13.93
CA LEU A 11 -8.53 7.10 14.77
C LEU A 11 -8.38 6.54 16.18
N GLY A 12 -9.40 5.89 16.69
CA GLY A 12 -9.34 5.25 18.00
C GLY A 12 -8.28 4.15 18.02
N ILE A 13 -8.25 3.32 16.98
CA ILE A 13 -7.25 2.26 16.86
C ILE A 13 -5.85 2.88 16.77
N ALA A 14 -5.69 3.92 15.97
CA ALA A 14 -4.41 4.58 15.82
C ALA A 14 -3.93 5.17 17.14
N ARG A 15 -4.84 5.74 17.93
CA ARG A 15 -4.49 6.27 19.25
C ARG A 15 -4.04 5.18 20.21
N ALA A 16 -4.70 4.04 20.18
CA ALA A 16 -4.33 2.93 21.05
C ALA A 16 -2.93 2.42 20.68
N GLN A 17 -2.64 2.31 19.40
CA GLN A 17 -1.33 1.90 18.93
C GLN A 17 -0.25 2.93 19.30
N ALA A 18 -0.57 4.22 19.16
CA ALA A 18 0.36 5.28 19.51
C ALA A 18 0.66 5.27 21.01
N ALA A 19 -0.31 4.93 21.85
CA ALA A 19 -0.09 4.83 23.28
C ALA A 19 0.87 3.69 23.62
N ILE A 20 0.76 2.57 22.93
CA ILE A 20 1.67 1.44 23.13
C ILE A 20 3.10 1.87 22.75
N ILE A 21 3.23 2.58 21.64
CA ILE A 21 4.53 3.05 21.19
C ILE A 21 5.11 4.06 22.17
N GLN A 22 4.28 4.92 22.74
CA GLN A 22 4.74 5.87 23.74
C GLN A 22 5.25 5.14 24.98
N GLY A 23 4.59 4.06 25.37
CA GLY A 23 5.06 3.23 26.48
C GLY A 23 6.41 2.62 26.17
N LEU A 24 6.60 2.13 24.93
CA LEU A 24 7.90 1.57 24.55
C LEU A 24 8.98 2.65 24.52
N GLU A 25 8.66 3.85 24.07
CA GLU A 25 9.63 4.93 24.02
C GLU A 25 10.08 5.34 25.41
N ASN A 26 9.21 5.24 26.40
CA ASN A 26 9.55 5.57 27.76
C ASN A 26 10.59 4.58 28.33
N GLU A 27 10.54 3.34 27.87
CA GLU A 27 11.50 2.33 28.34
C GLU A 27 12.72 2.25 27.43
N LEU A 28 12.55 2.46 26.14
CA LEU A 28 13.61 2.32 25.17
C LEU A 28 13.72 3.61 24.36
N ALA A 29 14.38 4.57 24.93
CA ALA A 29 14.48 5.89 24.29
C ALA A 29 15.03 5.79 22.87
N GLY A 30 14.38 6.47 21.95
CA GLY A 30 14.81 6.49 20.57
C GLY A 30 14.21 5.38 19.71
N VAL A 31 13.47 4.44 20.29
CA VAL A 31 12.93 3.33 19.52
C VAL A 31 11.87 3.85 18.53
N ARG A 32 11.14 4.86 18.91
CA ARG A 32 10.08 5.43 18.06
C ARG A 32 10.66 5.98 16.75
N SER A 33 11.61 6.88 16.85
CA SER A 33 12.19 7.53 15.68
C SER A 33 13.16 6.64 14.94
N GLY A 34 13.88 5.80 15.64
CA GLY A 34 14.92 4.98 15.03
C GLY A 34 14.44 3.68 14.41
N ARG A 35 13.34 3.14 14.90
CA ARG A 35 12.87 1.84 14.43
C ARG A 35 11.43 1.83 13.98
N ILE A 36 10.54 2.39 14.79
CA ILE A 36 9.11 2.25 14.55
C ILE A 36 8.64 3.14 13.40
N VAL A 37 8.97 4.42 13.42
CA VAL A 37 8.53 5.34 12.38
C VAL A 37 9.01 4.89 11.00
N PRO A 38 10.29 4.52 10.81
CA PRO A 38 10.72 4.03 9.49
C PRO A 38 9.97 2.78 9.04
N ALA A 39 9.68 1.86 9.96
CA ALA A 39 8.96 0.64 9.63
C ALA A 39 7.51 0.96 9.20
N VAL A 40 6.86 1.88 9.92
CA VAL A 40 5.49 2.27 9.60
C VAL A 40 5.45 3.05 8.27
N GLN A 41 6.44 3.90 8.02
CA GLN A 41 6.53 4.62 6.75
C GLN A 41 6.64 3.65 5.59
N ASN A 42 7.40 2.59 5.78
CA ASN A 42 7.57 1.59 4.75
C ASN A 42 6.24 0.84 4.52
N ALA A 43 5.56 0.48 5.61
CA ALA A 43 4.29 -0.23 5.52
C ALA A 43 3.17 0.65 4.95
N ALA A 44 3.31 1.97 5.01
CA ALA A 44 2.33 2.88 4.47
C ALA A 44 2.44 3.07 2.97
N HIS A 45 3.43 2.46 2.34
CA HIS A 45 3.67 2.49 0.89
C HIS A 45 3.63 3.93 0.32
N LEU A 46 4.25 4.86 1.02
CA LEU A 46 4.21 6.27 0.60
C LEU A 46 4.92 6.50 -0.73
N ARG A 47 5.92 5.69 -1.03
CA ARG A 47 6.69 5.83 -2.27
C ARG A 47 6.02 5.11 -3.42
N ASP A 48 5.39 3.97 -3.13
CA ASP A 48 4.82 3.13 -4.16
C ASP A 48 3.44 3.62 -4.59
N HIS A 49 2.68 4.16 -3.66
CA HIS A 49 1.32 4.62 -3.93
C HIS A 49 1.18 6.08 -3.50
N PRO A 50 1.35 7.03 -4.42
CA PRO A 50 1.14 8.45 -4.08
C PRO A 50 -0.25 8.67 -3.51
N GLN A 51 -1.24 7.99 -4.06
CA GLN A 51 -2.59 8.03 -3.52
C GLN A 51 -2.78 6.77 -2.67
N PRO A 52 -3.31 6.89 -1.46
CA PRO A 52 -3.50 5.72 -0.61
C PRO A 52 -4.58 4.79 -1.14
N THR A 53 -4.42 3.52 -0.88
CA THR A 53 -5.47 2.53 -1.12
C THR A 53 -6.22 2.31 0.19
N LEU A 54 -7.27 1.50 0.16
CA LEU A 54 -8.00 1.17 1.39
C LEU A 54 -7.11 0.41 2.38
N VAL A 55 -6.13 -0.32 1.91
CA VAL A 55 -5.20 -1.03 2.78
C VAL A 55 -4.18 -0.06 3.37
N ASP A 56 -3.76 0.92 2.61
CA ASP A 56 -2.76 1.89 3.05
C ASP A 56 -3.33 2.89 4.04
N LEU A 57 -4.61 3.22 3.91
CA LEU A 57 -5.20 4.29 4.70
C LEU A 57 -5.05 4.11 6.20
N PRO A 58 -5.37 2.94 6.78
CA PRO A 58 -5.20 2.77 8.23
C PRO A 58 -3.76 2.98 8.68
N VAL A 59 -2.79 2.52 7.89
CA VAL A 59 -1.38 2.66 8.23
C VAL A 59 -0.96 4.12 8.17
N ARG A 60 -1.47 4.86 7.18
CA ARG A 60 -1.18 6.30 7.05
C ARG A 60 -1.84 7.11 8.17
N VAL A 61 -3.04 6.74 8.58
CA VAL A 61 -3.70 7.37 9.73
C VAL A 61 -2.87 7.14 10.99
N PHE A 62 -2.38 5.92 11.16
CA PHE A 62 -1.54 5.60 12.30
C PHE A 62 -0.23 6.39 12.26
N LEU A 63 0.41 6.45 11.11
CA LEU A 63 1.67 7.19 10.96
C LEU A 63 1.44 8.68 11.30
N ASN A 64 0.32 9.25 10.84
CA ASN A 64 0.00 10.64 11.15
C ASN A 64 -0.26 10.85 12.65
N SER A 65 -0.82 9.85 13.32
CA SER A 65 -1.08 9.97 14.74
C SER A 65 0.20 9.91 15.59
N LEU A 66 1.32 9.48 15.00
CA LEU A 66 2.61 9.55 15.67
C LEU A 66 3.24 10.95 15.55
N GLY A 67 2.67 11.82 14.75
CA GLY A 67 3.18 13.17 14.59
C GLY A 67 2.70 14.11 15.69
N ARG A 68 3.07 15.37 15.56
CA ARG A 68 2.69 16.36 16.57
C ARG A 68 1.24 16.80 16.44
N ILE A 69 0.70 16.76 15.24
CA ILE A 69 -0.66 17.21 14.99
C ILE A 69 -1.52 15.97 14.79
N PRO A 70 -2.55 15.79 15.60
CA PRO A 70 -3.40 14.63 15.45
C PRO A 70 -4.20 14.69 14.16
N PRO A 71 -4.47 13.57 13.53
CA PRO A 71 -5.27 13.56 12.30
C PRO A 71 -6.71 13.97 12.58
N ASP A 72 -7.30 14.65 11.60
CA ASP A 72 -8.68 15.14 11.73
C ASP A 72 -9.64 14.05 11.22
N PRO A 73 -10.60 13.63 12.01
CA PRO A 73 -11.58 12.62 11.59
C PRO A 73 -12.33 13.02 10.32
N ALA A 74 -12.58 14.31 10.10
CA ALA A 74 -13.29 14.76 8.92
C ALA A 74 -12.49 14.52 7.65
N VAL A 75 -11.17 14.68 7.72
CA VAL A 75 -10.28 14.42 6.59
C VAL A 75 -10.25 12.93 6.31
N ILE A 76 -10.17 12.10 7.34
CA ILE A 76 -10.16 10.65 7.19
C ILE A 76 -11.48 10.19 6.55
N ALA A 77 -12.61 10.73 6.98
CA ALA A 77 -13.91 10.38 6.42
C ALA A 77 -13.98 10.72 4.93
N ARG A 78 -13.44 11.88 4.55
CA ARG A 78 -13.44 12.30 3.16
C ARG A 78 -12.56 11.39 2.31
N ASP A 79 -11.43 10.97 2.85
CA ASP A 79 -10.54 10.07 2.15
C ASP A 79 -11.16 8.69 1.99
N LEU A 80 -11.88 8.23 3.01
CA LEU A 80 -12.62 6.98 2.94
C LEU A 80 -13.70 7.04 1.85
N GLU A 81 -14.47 8.12 1.81
CA GLU A 81 -15.50 8.27 0.79
C GLU A 81 -14.89 8.24 -0.61
N ARG A 82 -13.77 8.93 -0.79
CA ARG A 82 -13.10 8.97 -2.07
C ARG A 82 -12.60 7.58 -2.46
N LEU A 83 -12.03 6.85 -1.53
CA LEU A 83 -11.49 5.53 -1.81
C LEU A 83 -12.59 4.51 -2.10
N ILE A 84 -13.68 4.56 -1.35
CA ILE A 84 -14.80 3.66 -1.58
C ILE A 84 -15.40 3.91 -2.97
N SER A 85 -15.62 5.18 -3.32
CA SER A 85 -16.17 5.52 -4.63
C SER A 85 -15.18 5.17 -5.74
N GLY A 86 -13.92 5.44 -5.53
CA GLY A 86 -12.88 5.16 -6.52
C GLY A 86 -12.66 3.68 -6.73
N THR A 87 -12.81 2.89 -5.70
CA THR A 87 -12.62 1.45 -5.82
C THR A 87 -13.71 0.83 -6.69
N VAL A 88 -14.93 1.32 -6.55
CA VAL A 88 -16.03 0.81 -7.36
C VAL A 88 -15.77 1.13 -8.83
N THR A 89 -15.34 2.35 -9.11
CA THR A 89 -15.08 2.75 -10.48
C THR A 89 -13.91 1.97 -11.07
N ALA A 90 -12.88 1.79 -10.29
CA ALA A 90 -11.71 1.07 -10.77
C ALA A 90 -12.00 -0.40 -11.02
N ALA A 91 -12.84 -0.99 -10.22
CA ALA A 91 -13.19 -2.38 -10.41
C ALA A 91 -13.99 -2.58 -11.70
N ALA A 92 -14.90 -1.67 -12.00
CA ALA A 92 -15.68 -1.76 -13.21
C ALA A 92 -14.78 -1.60 -14.44
N THR A 93 -13.86 -0.67 -14.38
CA THR A 93 -12.97 -0.43 -15.51
C THR A 93 -12.04 -1.61 -15.72
N LYS A 94 -11.59 -2.21 -14.64
CA LYS A 94 -10.67 -3.30 -14.75
C LYS A 94 -11.35 -4.52 -15.36
N GLU A 95 -12.59 -4.74 -15.02
CA GLU A 95 -13.30 -5.85 -15.53
C GLU A 95 -13.50 -5.70 -17.03
N GLU A 96 -13.80 -4.50 -17.48
CA GLU A 96 -13.99 -4.28 -18.88
C GLU A 96 -12.67 -4.41 -19.63
N ALA A 97 -11.61 -3.93 -19.08
CA ALA A 97 -10.32 -4.00 -19.73
C ALA A 97 -9.82 -5.43 -19.80
N ALA A 98 -10.11 -6.21 -18.83
CA ALA A 98 -9.67 -7.59 -18.80
C ALA A 98 -10.35 -8.38 -19.91
N ALA A 99 -11.58 -8.09 -20.19
CA ALA A 99 -12.30 -8.80 -21.19
C ALA A 99 -11.76 -8.49 -22.58
N ALA A 100 -11.22 -7.33 -22.76
CA ALA A 100 -10.74 -6.96 -24.06
C ALA A 100 -9.32 -7.41 -24.33
N SER A 101 -8.54 -7.56 -23.37
CA SER A 101 -7.17 -7.89 -23.64
C SER A 101 -6.83 -9.33 -23.65
N SER A 102 -7.66 -10.16 -23.27
CA SER A 102 -7.31 -11.53 -23.19
C SER A 102 -6.70 -12.11 -24.43
N PRO A 103 -7.13 -11.91 -25.53
CA PRO A 103 -6.63 -12.58 -26.69
C PRO A 103 -5.23 -12.41 -27.10
N GLU A 104 -4.65 -11.43 -27.04
CA GLU A 104 -3.40 -11.36 -27.51
C GLU A 104 -2.29 -11.70 -26.73
N VAL A 105 -2.40 -11.70 -25.59
CA VAL A 105 -1.36 -12.02 -24.79
C VAL A 105 -0.52 -13.11 -25.22
N ARG A 106 -1.03 -14.18 -25.58
CA ARG A 106 -0.29 -15.24 -25.75
C ARG A 106 0.42 -15.32 -26.97
N ALA A 107 0.05 -14.77 -27.86
CA ALA A 107 0.67 -14.98 -29.09
C ALA A 107 2.10 -14.61 -29.06
N ALA A 108 2.50 -13.84 -28.30
CA ALA A 108 3.77 -13.40 -28.37
C ALA A 108 4.93 -14.15 -27.96
N GLU A 109 4.94 -14.81 -27.08
CA GLU A 109 6.04 -15.35 -26.58
C GLU A 109 6.67 -16.49 -27.11
N ALA A 110 6.16 -17.23 -27.57
CA ALA A 110 6.72 -18.43 -27.98
C ALA A 110 8.07 -18.38 -28.62
N PRO A 111 8.26 -17.77 -29.56
CA PRO A 111 9.44 -17.86 -30.33
C PRO A 111 10.75 -17.67 -29.73
N PRO A 112 10.93 -16.79 -29.13
CA PRO A 112 12.18 -16.43 -28.67
C PRO A 112 13.03 -17.47 -28.15
N ILE A 113 12.55 -18.22 -27.48
CA ILE A 113 13.26 -19.16 -26.89
C ILE A 113 14.17 -19.83 -27.75
N ALA A 114 13.80 -20.15 -28.77
CA ALA A 114 14.58 -20.93 -29.60
C ALA A 114 15.94 -20.43 -29.58
N ALA A 115 16.04 -19.28 -29.65
CA ALA A 115 17.31 -18.79 -29.73
C ALA A 115 18.20 -19.30 -28.72
N GLY A 116 17.79 -19.42 -27.73
CA GLY A 116 18.60 -19.80 -26.69
C GLY A 116 19.51 -20.84 -27.04
N ASP A 117 19.17 -21.65 -27.83
CA ASP A 117 19.95 -22.68 -28.06
C ASP A 117 21.28 -22.35 -28.44
N ASP A 118 21.47 -21.37 -29.04
CA ASP A 118 22.74 -21.11 -29.38
C ASP A 118 23.72 -21.37 -28.39
N PRO A 119 23.48 -21.24 -27.39
CA PRO A 119 24.37 -21.39 -26.33
C PRO A 119 25.33 -22.47 -26.56
N MET A 120 24.98 -23.40 -27.07
CA MET A 120 25.76 -24.47 -27.17
C MET A 120 27.04 -24.11 -27.71
N ASP A 121 27.10 -23.11 -28.30
CA ASP A 121 28.31 -22.80 -28.81
C ASP A 121 29.37 -22.76 -27.84
N PHE A 122 29.19 -22.38 -26.73
CA PHE A 122 30.19 -22.30 -25.82
C PHE A 122 30.88 -23.54 -25.69
N THR A 123 30.29 -24.48 -25.87
CA THR A 123 30.87 -25.70 -25.57
C THR A 123 31.95 -25.97 -26.51
N LYS A 124 32.13 -25.38 -27.54
CA LYS A 124 33.14 -25.75 -28.34
C LYS A 124 34.32 -25.12 -27.99
N PRO A 125 34.90 -25.29 -27.16
CA PRO A 125 35.99 -24.66 -26.70
C PRO A 125 37.13 -25.11 -27.38
N ALA A 126 37.16 -26.01 -27.48
CA ALA A 126 38.30 -26.55 -28.01
C ALA A 126 39.24 -25.87 -28.55
#